data_ee92a4e016641424ac26cfc7d7df0fbe
#
_entry.id   ee92a4e016641424ac26cfc7d7df0fbe
#
_cell.length_a   1.000
_cell.length_b   1.000
_cell.length_c   1.000
_cell.angle_alpha   90.00
_cell.angle_beta   90.00
_cell.angle_gamma   90.00
#
_symmetry.space_group_name_H-M   'P 1'
#
loop_
_entity.id
_entity.type
_entity.pdbx_description
1 polymer ?
#
loop_
_entity_poly.entity_id
_entity_poly.type
_entity_poly.pdbx_seq_one_letter_code
_entity_poly.pdbx_strand_id
1 'polypeptide(L)' 'MEKIYRKGNAYFDTYYIHTKDGYIGILEHHCRGVKNPYFVAWAGNPYTCKSWKNKVKTFDTEEEAMDFIVKNCK' A
#
# COMPACT_ATOMS: atom_id res chain seq x y z
N MET A 1 6.35 10.89 6.34
CA MET A 1 5.64 10.01 5.41
C MET A 1 4.15 10.24 5.56
N GLU A 2 3.43 10.32 4.48
CA GLU A 2 2.02 10.70 4.47
C GLU A 2 1.16 9.64 3.79
N LYS A 3 0.02 9.33 4.38
CA LYS A 3 -0.97 8.40 3.84
C LYS A 3 -2.15 9.22 3.33
N ILE A 4 -2.34 9.25 2.01
CA ILE A 4 -3.39 10.04 1.38
C ILE A 4 -4.48 9.13 0.84
N TYR A 5 -5.70 9.30 1.34
CA TYR A 5 -6.85 8.52 0.90
C TYR A 5 -7.11 8.79 -0.58
N ARG A 6 -7.27 7.71 -1.35
CA ARG A 6 -7.59 7.81 -2.78
C ARG A 6 -9.06 7.49 -3.04
N LYS A 7 -9.47 6.29 -2.68
CA LYS A 7 -10.85 5.85 -2.87
C LYS A 7 -11.11 4.56 -2.08
N GLY A 8 -12.40 4.27 -1.87
CA GLY A 8 -12.82 3.00 -1.27
C GLY A 8 -13.79 2.27 -2.17
N ASN A 9 -13.98 0.99 -1.88
CA ASN A 9 -15.00 0.18 -2.52
C ASN A 9 -15.67 -0.71 -1.46
N ALA A 10 -16.43 -1.74 -1.88
CA ALA A 10 -17.16 -2.60 -0.94
C ALA A 10 -16.23 -3.42 -0.04
N TYR A 11 -14.95 -3.56 -0.38
CA TYR A 11 -14.02 -4.46 0.30
C TYR A 11 -12.85 -3.77 0.96
N PHE A 12 -12.30 -2.72 0.38
CA PHE A 12 -11.11 -2.07 0.92
C PHE A 12 -11.03 -0.59 0.56
N ASP A 13 -10.21 0.12 1.32
CA ASP A 13 -9.85 1.50 1.07
C ASP A 13 -8.42 1.54 0.51
N THR A 14 -8.18 2.43 -0.44
CA THR A 14 -6.89 2.58 -1.09
C THR A 14 -6.26 3.91 -0.70
N TYR A 15 -4.98 3.88 -0.34
CA TYR A 15 -4.21 5.08 0.04
C TYR A 15 -2.95 5.16 -0.81
N TYR A 16 -2.60 6.38 -1.22
CA TYR A 16 -1.29 6.66 -1.78
C TYR A 16 -0.34 6.97 -0.62
N ILE A 17 0.87 6.44 -0.70
CA ILE A 17 1.91 6.69 0.29
C ILE A 17 2.94 7.64 -0.31
N HIS A 18 3.14 8.78 0.35
CA HIS A 18 4.04 9.83 -0.10
C HIS A 18 5.11 10.15 0.93
N THR A 19 6.28 10.51 0.45
CA THR A 19 7.33 11.13 1.26
C THR A 19 7.57 12.52 0.70
N LYS A 20 8.49 13.26 1.29
CA LYS A 20 8.91 14.56 0.76
C LYS A 20 9.46 14.47 -0.67
N ASP A 21 9.90 13.27 -1.06
CA ASP A 21 10.46 13.02 -2.39
C ASP A 21 9.40 12.52 -3.39
N GLY A 22 8.15 12.41 -2.96
CA GLY A 22 7.03 12.05 -3.81
C GLY A 22 6.38 10.72 -3.47
N TYR A 23 5.67 10.19 -4.44
CA TYR A 23 4.86 8.98 -4.32
C TYR A 23 5.75 7.72 -4.28
N ILE A 24 5.59 6.90 -3.26
CA ILE A 24 6.43 5.71 -3.08
C ILE A 24 5.67 4.38 -3.05
N GLY A 25 4.35 4.39 -3.02
CA GLY A 25 3.61 3.14 -3.04
C GLY A 25 2.12 3.30 -2.75
N ILE A 26 1.44 2.17 -2.71
CA ILE A 26 0.00 2.09 -2.44
C ILE A 26 -0.22 1.16 -1.25
N LEU A 27 -1.12 1.55 -0.37
CA LEU A 27 -1.58 0.72 0.74
C LEU A 27 -3.08 0.47 0.56
N GLU A 28 -3.48 -0.81 0.60
CA GLU A 28 -4.89 -1.19 0.60
C GLU A 28 -5.25 -1.75 1.97
N HIS A 29 -6.24 -1.16 2.61
CA HIS A 29 -6.75 -1.64 3.89
C HIS A 29 -8.01 -2.45 3.64
N HIS A 30 -7.91 -3.76 3.69
CA HIS A 30 -9.02 -4.69 3.49
C HIS A 30 -9.72 -4.92 4.82
N CYS A 31 -10.73 -4.11 5.10
CA CYS A 31 -11.42 -4.09 6.38
C CYS A 31 -12.91 -4.42 6.28
N ARG A 32 -13.43 -4.61 5.08
CA ARG A 32 -14.85 -4.92 4.86
C ARG A 32 -15.00 -6.24 4.12
N GLY A 33 -15.98 -7.04 4.51
CA GLY A 33 -16.24 -8.32 3.87
C GLY A 33 -15.21 -9.41 4.21
N VAL A 34 -14.36 -9.19 5.22
CA VAL A 34 -13.36 -10.14 5.67
C VAL A 34 -13.50 -10.38 7.18
N LYS A 35 -13.16 -11.59 7.62
CA LYS A 35 -13.23 -11.95 9.04
C LYS A 35 -12.16 -11.20 9.83
N ASN A 36 -10.92 -11.18 9.35
CA ASN A 36 -9.80 -10.50 9.98
C ASN A 36 -9.24 -9.46 9.01
N PRO A 37 -9.27 -8.18 9.36
CA PRO A 37 -8.72 -7.14 8.50
C PRO A 37 -7.24 -7.38 8.19
N TYR A 38 -6.83 -7.00 6.98
CA TYR A 38 -5.43 -7.12 6.58
C TYR A 38 -5.07 -5.99 5.61
N PHE A 39 -3.79 -5.87 5.32
CA PHE A 39 -3.27 -4.82 4.45
C PHE A 39 -2.51 -5.43 3.27
N VAL A 40 -2.68 -4.85 2.09
CA VAL A 40 -1.87 -5.19 0.92
C VAL A 40 -0.99 -3.99 0.61
N ALA A 41 0.31 -4.22 0.56
CA ALA A 41 1.29 -3.16 0.31
C ALA A 41 1.88 -3.32 -1.08
N TRP A 42 1.90 -2.24 -1.84
CA TRP A 42 2.48 -2.15 -3.18
C TRP A 42 3.63 -1.17 -3.11
N ALA A 43 4.87 -1.64 -3.18
CA ALA A 43 6.03 -0.78 -3.12
C ALA A 43 6.41 -0.27 -4.50
N GLY A 44 6.73 1.02 -4.59
CA GLY A 44 7.05 1.68 -5.83
C GLY A 44 5.80 2.23 -6.52
N ASN A 45 6.00 2.88 -7.66
CA ASN A 45 4.91 3.44 -8.44
C ASN A 45 4.49 2.41 -9.50
N PRO A 46 3.28 1.81 -9.38
CA PRO A 46 2.85 0.77 -10.33
C PRO A 46 2.67 1.27 -11.76
N TYR A 47 2.59 2.59 -11.96
CA TYR A 47 2.44 3.17 -13.30
C TYR A 47 3.77 3.37 -14.00
N THR A 48 4.88 3.44 -13.25
CA THR A 48 6.20 3.70 -13.81
C THR A 48 7.22 2.59 -13.54
N CYS A 49 6.93 1.69 -12.60
CA CYS A 49 7.83 0.61 -12.23
C CYS A 49 7.43 -0.68 -12.94
N LYS A 50 8.24 -1.14 -13.87
CA LYS A 50 7.93 -2.34 -14.67
C LYS A 50 7.90 -3.62 -13.84
N SER A 51 8.60 -3.66 -12.72
CA SER A 51 8.69 -4.84 -11.87
C SER A 51 7.86 -4.72 -10.58
N TRP A 52 6.89 -3.82 -10.55
CA TRP A 52 6.09 -3.56 -9.35
C TRP A 52 5.37 -4.80 -8.82
N LYS A 53 5.02 -5.75 -9.68
CA LYS A 53 4.32 -6.98 -9.28
C LYS A 53 5.12 -7.81 -8.29
N ASN A 54 6.44 -7.72 -8.34
CA ASN A 54 7.31 -8.45 -7.43
C ASN A 54 7.47 -7.73 -6.08
N LYS A 55 6.83 -6.58 -5.92
CA LYS A 55 6.92 -5.75 -4.72
C LYS A 55 5.55 -5.57 -4.08
N VAL A 56 4.73 -6.61 -4.14
CA VAL A 56 3.39 -6.63 -3.52
C VAL A 56 3.38 -7.71 -2.45
N LYS A 57 2.91 -7.36 -1.26
CA LYS A 57 2.83 -8.31 -0.15
C LYS A 57 1.68 -7.98 0.78
N THR A 58 1.12 -9.01 1.41
CA THR A 58 0.02 -8.88 2.37
C THR A 58 0.57 -8.93 3.80
N PHE A 59 0.02 -8.10 4.68
CA PHE A 59 0.44 -8.00 6.07
C PHE A 59 -0.78 -7.93 6.99
N ASP A 60 -0.58 -8.31 8.25
CA ASP A 60 -1.63 -8.26 9.26
C ASP A 60 -1.75 -6.87 9.89
N THR A 61 -0.69 -6.07 9.87
CA THR A 61 -0.68 -4.73 10.46
C THR A 61 -0.26 -3.67 9.45
N GLU A 62 -0.75 -2.44 9.68
CA GLU A 62 -0.38 -1.31 8.84
C GLU A 62 1.10 -0.99 8.97
N GLU A 63 1.66 -1.10 10.17
CA GLU A 63 3.07 -0.82 10.43
C GLU A 63 3.98 -1.69 9.56
N GLU A 64 3.71 -2.99 9.53
CA GLU A 64 4.48 -3.92 8.70
C GLU A 64 4.36 -3.58 7.21
N ALA A 65 3.14 -3.24 6.77
CA ALA A 65 2.88 -2.89 5.39
C ALA A 65 3.64 -1.61 4.99
N MET A 66 3.62 -0.60 5.85
CA MET A 66 4.32 0.66 5.61
C MET A 66 5.83 0.46 5.57
N ASP A 67 6.37 -0.37 6.47
CA ASP A 67 7.79 -0.69 6.49
C ASP A 67 8.22 -1.38 5.19
N PHE A 68 7.40 -2.28 4.68
CA PHE A 68 7.66 -2.95 3.41
C PHE A 68 7.74 -1.94 2.26
N ILE A 69 6.80 -0.99 2.21
CA ILE A 69 6.78 0.04 1.17
C ILE A 69 8.05 0.89 1.23
N VAL A 70 8.43 1.34 2.43
CA VAL A 70 9.63 2.16 2.61
C VAL A 70 10.90 1.41 2.19
N LYS A 71 11.02 0.14 2.56
CA LYS A 71 12.19 -0.68 2.24
C LYS A 71 12.33 -0.95 0.75
N ASN A 72 11.22 -1.03 0.02
CA ASN A 72 11.22 -1.52 -1.35
C ASN A 72 10.84 -0.45 -2.38
N CYS A 73 10.79 0.80 -1.99
CA CYS A 73 10.36 1.90 -2.86
C CYS A 73 11.46 2.46 -3.77
N LYS A 74 12.34 1.63 -4.20
CA LYS A 74 13.44 2.05 -5.07
C LYS A 74 13.09 2.01 -6.55
#